data_3eca0e61beff2a5d96c073504eb3d261
#
_entry.id   3eca0e61beff2a5d96c073504eb3d261
#
_cell.length_a   1.000
_cell.length_b   1.000
_cell.length_c   1.000
_cell.angle_alpha   90.00
_cell.angle_beta   90.00
_cell.angle_gamma   90.00
#
_symmetry.space_group_name_H-M   'P 1'
#
loop_
_entity.id
_entity.type
_entity.pdbx_description
1 polymer ?
#
loop_
_entity_poly.entity_id
_entity_poly.type
_entity_poly.pdbx_seq_one_letter_code
_entity_poly.pdbx_strand_id
1 'polypeptide(L)'
;MAGQATLEDLVTQLTPPELAGLVVGSARGGFGSTSVIGVASTACPGAAGETTSTLLESRGVQNLVLADGPAGLRLSRSFVADSQGNIIPGLGDSAFGNLGELLGIVPPPRPADAVDHYQYCTAIPIATMLAQTWDPALMEEAGDIVGGEMEDFGVTLWLAPGMNIQRNPLCGRNFEYYSEDPLLSGLCA
;
A
#
# COMPACT_ATOMS: atom_id res chain seq x y z
N MET A 1 -26.81 16.08 11.69
CA MET A 1 -26.92 15.13 12.80
C MET A 1 -25.81 14.09 12.71
N ALA A 2 -24.56 14.54 12.72
CA ALA A 2 -23.41 13.66 12.87
C ALA A 2 -23.16 13.48 14.37
N GLY A 3 -23.08 12.25 14.87
CA GLY A 3 -22.65 11.97 16.22
C GLY A 3 -23.61 11.18 17.13
N GLN A 4 -24.65 10.58 16.58
CA GLN A 4 -25.59 9.77 17.39
C GLN A 4 -25.54 8.26 17.10
N ALA A 5 -24.86 7.80 16.03
CA ALA A 5 -24.69 6.40 15.74
C ALA A 5 -23.33 5.90 16.24
N THR A 6 -23.30 4.75 16.86
CA THR A 6 -22.07 4.07 17.29
C THR A 6 -21.53 3.18 16.15
N LEU A 7 -20.27 2.74 16.27
CA LEU A 7 -19.70 1.74 15.36
C LEU A 7 -20.52 0.44 15.37
N GLU A 8 -21.02 0.04 16.53
CA GLU A 8 -21.84 -1.16 16.68
C GLU A 8 -23.18 -1.02 15.95
N ASP A 9 -23.80 0.15 15.96
CA ASP A 9 -25.02 0.43 15.19
C ASP A 9 -24.77 0.29 13.68
N LEU A 10 -23.58 0.70 13.19
CA LEU A 10 -23.21 0.51 11.80
C LEU A 10 -23.00 -0.96 11.45
N VAL A 11 -22.23 -1.68 12.28
CA VAL A 11 -21.91 -3.09 12.06
C VAL A 11 -23.15 -3.97 12.04
N THR A 12 -24.12 -3.68 12.93
CA THR A 12 -25.39 -4.44 12.98
C THR A 12 -26.29 -4.25 11.76
N GLN A 13 -26.06 -3.21 10.95
CA GLN A 13 -26.78 -2.98 9.70
C GLN A 13 -26.20 -3.70 8.49
N LEU A 14 -24.98 -4.26 8.63
CA LEU A 14 -24.33 -4.98 7.56
C LEU A 14 -24.75 -6.45 7.58
N THR A 15 -24.94 -7.00 6.39
CA THR A 15 -25.23 -8.42 6.22
C THR A 15 -23.97 -9.26 6.43
N PRO A 16 -24.08 -10.56 6.76
CA PRO A 16 -22.91 -11.42 6.90
C PRO A 16 -22.00 -11.47 5.65
N PRO A 17 -22.48 -11.46 4.40
CA PRO A 17 -21.62 -11.33 3.23
C PRO A 17 -20.87 -9.99 3.14
N GLU A 18 -21.49 -8.86 3.53
CA GLU A 18 -20.84 -7.55 3.57
C GLU A 18 -19.74 -7.53 4.64
N LEU A 19 -20.01 -8.06 5.83
CA LEU A 19 -19.01 -8.21 6.89
C LEU A 19 -17.84 -9.11 6.47
N ALA A 20 -18.12 -10.23 5.81
CA ALA A 20 -17.09 -11.10 5.27
C ALA A 20 -16.23 -10.37 4.23
N GLY A 21 -16.84 -9.55 3.37
CA GLY A 21 -16.13 -8.74 2.39
C GLY A 21 -15.16 -7.74 3.03
N LEU A 22 -15.54 -7.10 4.13
CA LEU A 22 -14.68 -6.15 4.85
C LEU A 22 -13.42 -6.81 5.41
N VAL A 23 -13.52 -8.04 5.94
CA VAL A 23 -12.36 -8.73 6.55
C VAL A 23 -11.48 -9.45 5.55
N VAL A 24 -11.98 -9.72 4.33
CA VAL A 24 -11.19 -10.37 3.27
C VAL A 24 -10.40 -9.35 2.43
N GLY A 25 -10.93 -8.14 2.28
CA GLY A 25 -10.35 -7.11 1.41
C GLY A 25 -10.63 -7.35 -0.07
N SER A 26 -10.10 -6.48 -0.91
CA SER A 26 -10.30 -6.46 -2.37
C SER A 26 -9.12 -7.07 -3.11
N ALA A 27 -8.85 -8.36 -2.93
CA ALA A 27 -7.90 -9.06 -3.78
C ALA A 27 -8.61 -9.49 -5.08
N ARG A 28 -8.32 -8.86 -6.21
CA ARG A 28 -8.72 -9.32 -7.53
C ARG A 28 -7.58 -10.08 -8.16
N GLY A 29 -7.80 -11.36 -8.42
CA GLY A 29 -6.89 -12.21 -9.15
C GLY A 29 -6.47 -13.44 -8.33
N GLY A 30 -6.84 -14.60 -8.87
CA GLY A 30 -6.33 -15.90 -8.45
C GLY A 30 -5.06 -16.26 -9.24
N PHE A 31 -4.62 -17.49 -9.13
CA PHE A 31 -3.59 -18.08 -9.98
C PHE A 31 -3.96 -17.84 -11.44
N GLY A 32 -3.15 -17.08 -12.18
CA GLY A 32 -3.40 -16.67 -13.56
C GLY A 32 -3.60 -15.18 -13.79
N SER A 33 -3.66 -14.36 -12.72
CA SER A 33 -3.52 -12.90 -12.86
C SER A 33 -2.06 -12.53 -13.14
N THR A 34 -1.84 -11.36 -13.75
CA THR A 34 -0.51 -10.83 -14.08
C THR A 34 0.39 -10.54 -12.88
N SER A 35 -0.08 -10.77 -11.66
CA SER A 35 0.65 -10.63 -10.42
C SER A 35 0.59 -11.91 -9.60
N VAL A 36 1.72 -12.37 -9.10
CA VAL A 36 1.82 -13.53 -8.20
C VAL A 36 1.04 -13.29 -6.88
N ILE A 37 0.87 -12.03 -6.49
CA ILE A 37 0.13 -11.60 -5.30
C ILE A 37 -1.29 -11.12 -5.69
N GLY A 38 -1.62 -11.11 -6.97
CA GLY A 38 -2.87 -10.55 -7.48
C GLY A 38 -2.80 -9.03 -7.64
N VAL A 39 -3.90 -8.42 -8.03
CA VAL A 39 -4.09 -6.97 -7.96
C VAL A 39 -4.62 -6.68 -6.55
N ALA A 40 -3.71 -6.28 -5.68
CA ALA A 40 -4.02 -6.06 -4.28
C ALA A 40 -4.81 -4.75 -4.03
N SER A 41 -4.72 -3.80 -4.96
CA SER A 41 -5.51 -2.58 -4.96
C SER A 41 -5.89 -2.18 -6.38
N THR A 42 -7.13 -1.74 -6.55
CA THR A 42 -7.62 -1.13 -7.81
C THR A 42 -7.64 0.40 -7.71
N ALA A 43 -7.60 0.95 -6.51
CA ALA A 43 -7.58 2.38 -6.28
C ALA A 43 -6.18 2.97 -6.42
N CYS A 44 -5.15 2.23 -6.00
CA CYS A 44 -3.76 2.67 -6.06
C CYS A 44 -2.86 1.54 -6.59
N PRO A 45 -2.42 1.62 -7.85
CA PRO A 45 -1.58 0.59 -8.48
C PRO A 45 -0.27 0.36 -7.72
N GLY A 46 0.00 -0.90 -7.40
CA GLY A 46 1.19 -1.31 -6.66
C GLY A 46 1.07 -1.24 -5.14
N ALA A 47 -0.05 -0.75 -4.60
CA ALA A 47 -0.32 -0.82 -3.16
C ALA A 47 -0.36 -2.28 -2.67
N ALA A 48 -0.04 -2.48 -1.39
CA ALA A 48 0.05 -3.82 -0.79
C ALA A 48 -1.33 -4.47 -0.59
N GLY A 49 -2.38 -3.67 -0.48
CA GLY A 49 -3.74 -4.14 -0.32
C GLY A 49 -4.74 -3.00 -0.20
N GLU A 50 -6.02 -3.36 -0.21
CA GLU A 50 -7.10 -2.46 0.14
C GLU A 50 -8.25 -3.24 0.78
N THR A 51 -9.06 -2.56 1.60
CA THR A 51 -10.34 -3.10 2.03
C THR A 51 -11.32 -3.09 0.87
N THR A 52 -12.46 -3.77 1.01
CA THR A 52 -13.42 -3.84 -0.09
C THR A 52 -13.97 -2.47 -0.48
N SER A 53 -13.97 -2.14 -1.77
CA SER A 53 -14.61 -0.96 -2.34
C SER A 53 -16.11 -1.15 -2.62
N THR A 54 -16.63 -2.38 -2.50
CA THR A 54 -18.02 -2.69 -2.89
C THR A 54 -19.08 -2.06 -1.99
N LEU A 55 -18.70 -1.60 -0.80
CA LEU A 55 -19.62 -0.97 0.15
C LEU A 55 -19.65 0.55 0.04
N LEU A 56 -18.80 1.16 -0.79
CA LEU A 56 -18.77 2.62 -0.94
C LEU A 56 -20.08 3.15 -1.49
N GLU A 57 -20.55 2.60 -2.60
CA GLU A 57 -21.79 3.05 -3.24
C GLU A 57 -23.06 2.64 -2.46
N SER A 58 -23.08 1.43 -1.90
CA SER A 58 -24.27 0.86 -1.25
C SER A 58 -24.44 1.26 0.20
N ARG A 59 -23.35 1.55 0.92
CA ARG A 59 -23.35 1.81 2.36
C ARG A 59 -22.59 3.07 2.77
N GLY A 60 -21.87 3.72 1.85
CA GLY A 60 -20.98 4.85 2.15
C GLY A 60 -19.74 4.46 2.96
N VAL A 61 -19.39 3.17 3.01
CA VAL A 61 -18.18 2.69 3.69
C VAL A 61 -17.01 2.80 2.72
N GLN A 62 -16.11 3.72 3.02
CA GLN A 62 -14.92 3.98 2.20
C GLN A 62 -13.91 2.84 2.34
N ASN A 63 -13.28 2.45 1.23
CA ASN A 63 -12.14 1.53 1.27
C ASN A 63 -10.89 2.22 1.82
N LEU A 64 -10.04 1.44 2.47
CA LEU A 64 -8.73 1.86 2.95
C LEU A 64 -7.68 1.22 2.06
N VAL A 65 -6.73 2.03 1.58
CA VAL A 65 -5.60 1.58 0.76
C VAL A 65 -4.36 1.45 1.64
N LEU A 66 -3.72 0.29 1.58
CA LEU A 66 -2.54 -0.03 2.38
C LEU A 66 -1.33 -0.09 1.46
N ALA A 67 -0.33 0.75 1.71
CA ALA A 67 0.93 0.70 0.97
C ALA A 67 2.07 0.17 1.85
N ASP A 68 2.91 -0.64 1.25
CA ASP A 68 4.15 -1.13 1.86
C ASP A 68 5.30 -0.14 1.60
N GLY A 69 6.44 -0.36 2.22
CA GLY A 69 7.69 0.34 1.92
C GLY A 69 8.32 1.09 3.10
N PRO A 70 9.11 0.40 3.95
CA PRO A 70 9.77 1.05 5.10
C PRO A 70 10.87 2.04 4.72
N ALA A 71 11.23 2.14 3.44
CA ALA A 71 12.15 3.13 2.89
C ALA A 71 11.48 4.08 1.88
N GLY A 72 10.22 4.43 2.11
CA GLY A 72 9.34 5.19 1.22
C GLY A 72 8.22 4.34 0.64
N LEU A 73 7.15 4.95 0.17
CA LEU A 73 6.00 4.24 -0.38
C LEU A 73 6.42 3.36 -1.56
N ARG A 74 6.01 2.09 -1.53
CA ARG A 74 6.24 1.15 -2.62
C ARG A 74 4.98 0.99 -3.46
N LEU A 75 4.88 1.80 -4.49
CA LEU A 75 3.82 1.79 -5.49
C LEU A 75 4.38 1.40 -6.86
N SER A 76 3.51 1.09 -7.82
CA SER A 76 3.93 0.96 -9.22
C SER A 76 4.31 2.33 -9.77
N ARG A 77 5.53 2.49 -10.32
CA ARG A 77 6.00 3.78 -10.84
C ARG A 77 5.17 4.28 -12.03
N SER A 78 4.58 3.35 -12.77
CA SER A 78 3.65 3.66 -13.85
C SER A 78 2.51 2.67 -13.91
N PHE A 79 1.38 3.13 -14.40
CA PHE A 79 0.24 2.30 -14.72
C PHE A 79 -0.45 2.84 -15.96
N VAL A 80 -1.34 2.06 -16.55
CA VAL A 80 -2.09 2.45 -17.73
C VAL A 80 -3.56 2.49 -17.40
N ALA A 81 -4.23 3.54 -17.82
CA ALA A 81 -5.68 3.67 -17.72
C ALA A 81 -6.30 3.93 -19.10
N ASP A 82 -7.58 3.61 -19.24
CA ASP A 82 -8.37 4.00 -20.42
C ASP A 82 -8.76 5.49 -20.37
N SER A 83 -9.41 5.97 -21.41
CA SER A 83 -9.88 7.35 -21.51
C SER A 83 -10.93 7.74 -20.46
N GLN A 84 -11.49 6.78 -19.75
CA GLN A 84 -12.46 6.97 -18.65
C GLN A 84 -11.80 6.93 -17.27
N GLY A 85 -10.47 6.71 -17.24
CA GLY A 85 -9.70 6.61 -16.00
C GLY A 85 -9.72 5.23 -15.34
N ASN A 86 -10.26 4.19 -15.99
CA ASN A 86 -10.21 2.85 -15.44
C ASN A 86 -8.82 2.25 -15.64
N ILE A 87 -8.19 1.80 -14.56
CA ILE A 87 -6.88 1.18 -14.59
C ILE A 87 -6.95 -0.16 -15.32
N ILE A 88 -6.03 -0.37 -16.26
CA ILE A 88 -5.90 -1.60 -17.03
C ILE A 88 -4.87 -2.51 -16.36
N PRO A 89 -5.32 -3.57 -15.67
CA PRO A 89 -4.41 -4.45 -14.96
C PRO A 89 -3.42 -5.14 -15.90
N GLY A 90 -2.15 -5.19 -15.49
CA GLY A 90 -1.09 -5.85 -16.25
C GLY A 90 -0.42 -4.98 -17.31
N LEU A 91 -0.81 -3.72 -17.45
CA LEU A 91 -0.08 -2.72 -18.20
C LEU A 91 0.56 -1.71 -17.25
N GLY A 92 1.76 -1.26 -17.59
CA GLY A 92 2.58 -0.37 -16.74
C GLY A 92 3.67 -1.14 -16.00
N ASP A 93 4.32 -0.45 -15.07
CA ASP A 93 5.41 -1.03 -14.29
C ASP A 93 4.85 -1.92 -13.16
N SER A 94 5.53 -3.02 -12.93
CA SER A 94 5.18 -3.94 -11.84
C SER A 94 6.08 -3.69 -10.63
N ALA A 95 5.52 -3.63 -9.44
CA ALA A 95 6.28 -3.57 -8.19
C ALA A 95 7.25 -4.76 -8.02
N PHE A 96 7.05 -5.82 -8.77
CA PHE A 96 7.88 -7.03 -8.80
C PHE A 96 8.77 -7.13 -10.05
N GLY A 97 8.92 -6.05 -10.84
CA GLY A 97 9.74 -6.03 -12.04
C GLY A 97 9.35 -7.10 -13.07
N ASN A 98 10.32 -7.75 -13.68
CA ASN A 98 10.14 -8.69 -14.78
C ASN A 98 9.68 -10.11 -14.36
N LEU A 99 9.20 -10.29 -13.13
CA LEU A 99 8.79 -11.62 -12.66
C LEU A 99 7.62 -12.19 -13.49
N GLY A 100 6.72 -11.33 -13.95
CA GLY A 100 5.63 -11.73 -14.84
C GLY A 100 6.15 -12.31 -16.16
N GLU A 101 7.12 -11.64 -16.77
CA GLU A 101 7.80 -12.10 -18.00
C GLU A 101 8.53 -13.43 -17.78
N LEU A 102 9.24 -13.56 -16.66
CA LEU A 102 9.93 -14.81 -16.27
C LEU A 102 8.95 -15.98 -16.10
N LEU A 103 7.73 -15.71 -15.65
CA LEU A 103 6.67 -16.71 -15.49
C LEU A 103 5.84 -16.93 -16.76
N GLY A 104 6.21 -16.29 -17.89
CA GLY A 104 5.51 -16.42 -19.16
C GLY A 104 4.12 -15.77 -19.19
N ILE A 105 3.87 -14.82 -18.32
CA ILE A 105 2.61 -14.05 -18.28
C ILE A 105 2.66 -13.01 -19.39
N VAL A 106 1.75 -13.16 -20.36
CA VAL A 106 1.61 -12.21 -21.45
C VAL A 106 0.69 -11.06 -21.02
N PRO A 107 1.15 -9.79 -21.07
CA PRO A 107 0.29 -8.67 -20.74
C PRO A 107 -0.90 -8.59 -21.72
N PRO A 108 -2.03 -8.02 -21.29
CA PRO A 108 -3.17 -7.83 -22.18
C PRO A 108 -2.83 -6.87 -23.32
N PRO A 109 -3.54 -6.94 -24.46
CA PRO A 109 -3.36 -5.99 -25.55
C PRO A 109 -3.67 -4.58 -25.04
N ARG A 110 -2.81 -3.62 -25.42
CA ARG A 110 -2.99 -2.22 -25.05
C ARG A 110 -4.13 -1.60 -25.87
N PRO A 111 -5.18 -1.05 -25.24
CA PRO A 111 -6.23 -0.31 -25.95
C PRO A 111 -5.68 0.94 -26.65
N ALA A 112 -6.35 1.37 -27.73
CA ALA A 112 -5.91 2.51 -28.52
C ALA A 112 -6.05 3.86 -27.78
N ASP A 113 -6.93 3.94 -26.81
CA ASP A 113 -7.21 5.10 -25.95
C ASP A 113 -6.46 5.05 -24.60
N ALA A 114 -5.56 4.10 -24.45
CA ALA A 114 -4.80 3.90 -23.22
C ALA A 114 -3.77 5.02 -22.99
N VAL A 115 -3.77 5.57 -21.79
CA VAL A 115 -2.89 6.64 -21.30
C VAL A 115 -1.96 6.14 -20.23
N ASP A 116 -0.67 6.47 -20.31
CA ASP A 116 0.31 6.18 -19.26
C ASP A 116 0.21 7.23 -18.14
N HIS A 117 0.16 6.73 -16.91
CA HIS A 117 0.22 7.52 -15.69
C HIS A 117 1.47 7.17 -14.90
N TYR A 118 1.99 8.14 -14.15
CA TYR A 118 3.21 7.98 -13.37
C TYR A 118 2.96 8.40 -11.92
N GLN A 119 3.49 7.61 -10.98
CA GLN A 119 3.45 7.88 -9.55
C GLN A 119 4.82 7.55 -8.94
N TYR A 120 5.65 8.57 -8.83
CA TYR A 120 6.99 8.44 -8.26
C TYR A 120 6.95 8.78 -6.79
N CYS A 121 7.46 7.87 -5.96
CA CYS A 121 7.57 8.05 -4.53
C CYS A 121 9.04 8.29 -4.14
N THR A 122 9.24 9.07 -3.08
CA THR A 122 10.55 9.38 -2.54
C THR A 122 11.13 8.16 -1.82
N ALA A 123 12.36 7.79 -2.17
CA ALA A 123 13.13 6.83 -1.40
C ALA A 123 13.80 7.57 -0.21
N ILE A 124 13.30 7.32 1.00
CA ILE A 124 13.93 7.79 2.23
C ILE A 124 15.05 6.82 2.66
N PRO A 125 16.01 7.27 3.48
CA PRO A 125 17.01 6.38 4.04
C PRO A 125 16.39 5.23 4.85
N ILE A 126 17.04 4.08 4.89
CA ILE A 126 16.57 2.94 5.69
C ILE A 126 16.55 3.28 7.20
N ALA A 127 15.65 2.63 7.95
CA ALA A 127 15.42 2.93 9.36
C ALA A 127 16.69 2.89 10.22
N THR A 128 17.57 1.90 10.02
CA THR A 128 18.86 1.82 10.72
C THR A 128 19.73 3.07 10.48
N MET A 129 19.75 3.58 9.25
CA MET A 129 20.52 4.79 8.91
C MET A 129 19.91 6.02 9.54
N LEU A 130 18.59 6.17 9.48
CA LEU A 130 17.88 7.26 10.14
C LEU A 130 18.15 7.27 11.63
N ALA A 131 18.04 6.15 12.33
CA ALA A 131 18.27 6.05 13.75
C ALA A 131 19.72 6.41 14.16
N GLN A 132 20.70 6.16 13.29
CA GLN A 132 22.11 6.54 13.55
C GLN A 132 22.37 8.05 13.48
N THR A 133 21.44 8.84 12.98
CA THR A 133 21.57 10.31 12.97
C THR A 133 21.37 10.92 14.35
N TRP A 134 20.63 10.26 15.25
CA TRP A 134 20.22 10.76 16.56
C TRP A 134 19.46 12.09 16.47
N ASP A 135 18.83 12.36 15.33
CA ASP A 135 18.11 13.58 15.05
C ASP A 135 16.59 13.33 14.92
N PRO A 136 15.81 13.62 15.97
CA PRO A 136 14.36 13.43 15.92
C PRO A 136 13.66 14.32 14.88
N ALA A 137 14.21 15.51 14.58
CA ALA A 137 13.61 16.39 13.58
C ALA A 137 13.73 15.81 12.18
N LEU A 138 14.82 15.11 11.88
CA LEU A 138 14.98 14.39 10.62
C LEU A 138 13.99 13.21 10.50
N MET A 139 13.65 12.55 11.62
CA MET A 139 12.61 11.51 11.62
C MET A 139 11.25 12.08 11.25
N GLU A 140 10.90 13.22 11.87
CA GLU A 140 9.65 13.92 11.60
C GLU A 140 9.58 14.38 10.14
N GLU A 141 10.65 14.95 9.59
CA GLU A 141 10.74 15.37 8.18
C GLU A 141 10.54 14.17 7.23
N ALA A 142 11.16 13.02 7.53
CA ALA A 142 10.96 11.80 6.74
C ALA A 142 9.51 11.31 6.78
N GLY A 143 8.86 11.41 7.95
CA GLY A 143 7.44 11.10 8.12
C GLY A 143 6.54 12.05 7.33
N ASP A 144 6.82 13.34 7.37
CA ASP A 144 6.07 14.37 6.64
C ASP A 144 6.14 14.19 5.13
N ILE A 145 7.33 13.85 4.60
CA ILE A 145 7.49 13.55 3.16
C ILE A 145 6.60 12.38 2.75
N VAL A 146 6.66 11.28 3.49
CA VAL A 146 5.86 10.09 3.17
C VAL A 146 4.37 10.35 3.37
N GLY A 147 4.00 11.06 4.44
CA GLY A 147 2.61 11.46 4.72
C GLY A 147 2.00 12.31 3.61
N GLY A 148 2.75 13.28 3.08
CA GLY A 148 2.33 14.07 1.92
C GLY A 148 2.12 13.22 0.68
N GLU A 149 3.02 12.29 0.39
CA GLU A 149 2.85 11.35 -0.74
C GLU A 149 1.66 10.41 -0.54
N MET A 150 1.37 9.99 0.70
CA MET A 150 0.18 9.20 1.00
C MET A 150 -1.11 9.96 0.65
N GLU A 151 -1.18 11.24 0.96
CA GLU A 151 -2.30 12.09 0.57
C GLU A 151 -2.42 12.23 -0.95
N ASP A 152 -1.30 12.48 -1.64
CA ASP A 152 -1.26 12.66 -3.10
C ASP A 152 -1.70 11.40 -3.86
N PHE A 153 -1.33 10.21 -3.36
CA PHE A 153 -1.64 8.92 -4.00
C PHE A 153 -2.86 8.20 -3.42
N GLY A 154 -3.54 8.80 -2.44
CA GLY A 154 -4.74 8.21 -1.83
C GLY A 154 -4.44 6.96 -1.00
N VAL A 155 -3.25 6.85 -0.42
CA VAL A 155 -2.88 5.79 0.53
C VAL A 155 -3.40 6.16 1.91
N THR A 156 -4.15 5.26 2.53
CA THR A 156 -4.75 5.50 3.83
C THR A 156 -3.87 5.02 4.98
N LEU A 157 -3.15 3.94 4.77
CA LEU A 157 -2.33 3.30 5.80
C LEU A 157 -0.99 2.85 5.23
N TRP A 158 0.07 3.35 5.83
CA TRP A 158 1.44 2.93 5.53
C TRP A 158 1.83 1.73 6.41
N LEU A 159 2.27 0.65 5.78
CA LEU A 159 2.74 -0.56 6.49
C LEU A 159 4.21 -0.42 6.92
N ALA A 160 4.49 0.67 7.62
CA ALA A 160 5.79 1.08 8.14
C ALA A 160 5.60 2.04 9.32
N PRO A 161 6.65 2.40 10.06
CA PRO A 161 8.01 1.87 9.96
C PRO A 161 8.15 0.44 10.48
N GLY A 162 9.24 -0.25 10.10
CA GLY A 162 9.62 -1.50 10.74
C GLY A 162 10.21 -1.24 12.14
N MET A 163 9.54 -1.68 13.19
CA MET A 163 9.91 -1.42 14.59
C MET A 163 10.39 -2.65 15.34
N ASN A 164 10.69 -3.72 14.66
CA ASN A 164 11.21 -4.92 15.31
C ASN A 164 12.58 -4.63 15.92
N ILE A 165 12.84 -5.23 17.08
CA ILE A 165 14.14 -5.11 17.74
C ILE A 165 15.16 -5.97 17.01
N GLN A 166 16.33 -5.42 16.72
CA GLN A 166 17.45 -6.13 16.09
C GLN A 166 18.11 -7.11 17.08
N ARG A 167 17.49 -8.26 17.30
CA ARG A 167 17.94 -9.24 18.31
C ARG A 167 18.98 -10.22 17.79
N ASN A 168 18.92 -10.55 16.52
CA ASN A 168 19.77 -11.58 15.90
C ASN A 168 20.39 -11.02 14.62
N PRO A 169 21.73 -11.02 14.50
CA PRO A 169 22.41 -10.50 13.32
C PRO A 169 22.10 -11.29 12.03
N LEU A 170 21.58 -12.52 12.15
CA LEU A 170 21.17 -13.32 10.99
C LEU A 170 19.76 -13.04 10.50
N CYS A 171 19.04 -12.11 11.13
CA CYS A 171 17.73 -11.68 10.63
C CYS A 171 17.89 -10.87 9.34
N GLY A 172 17.31 -11.36 8.25
CA GLY A 172 17.41 -10.75 6.92
C GLY A 172 16.70 -9.39 6.79
N ARG A 173 15.93 -8.98 7.78
CA ARG A 173 15.18 -7.72 7.80
C ARG A 173 15.72 -6.67 8.76
N ASN A 174 16.87 -6.90 9.41
CA ASN A 174 17.45 -5.93 10.34
C ASN A 174 17.70 -4.54 9.71
N PHE A 175 17.96 -4.48 8.41
CA PHE A 175 18.22 -3.24 7.70
C PHE A 175 17.04 -2.25 7.73
N GLU A 176 15.82 -2.75 7.86
CA GLU A 176 14.60 -1.94 7.89
C GLU A 176 14.08 -1.62 9.30
N TYR A 177 14.82 -2.05 10.34
CA TYR A 177 14.51 -1.76 11.75
C TYR A 177 15.45 -0.69 12.29
N TYR A 178 14.97 0.09 13.26
CA TYR A 178 15.73 1.21 13.80
C TYR A 178 16.93 0.77 14.64
N SER A 179 16.74 -0.11 15.63
CA SER A 179 17.77 -0.42 16.62
C SER A 179 17.54 -1.74 17.35
N GLU A 180 18.54 -2.18 18.09
CA GLU A 180 18.42 -3.20 19.15
C GLU A 180 17.80 -2.63 20.44
N ASP A 181 17.82 -1.29 20.62
CA ASP A 181 17.26 -0.60 21.77
C ASP A 181 15.77 -0.31 21.56
N PRO A 182 14.87 -0.83 22.41
CA PRO A 182 13.44 -0.60 22.30
C PRO A 182 13.05 0.87 22.54
N LEU A 183 13.80 1.62 23.38
CA LEU A 183 13.53 3.03 23.62
C LEU A 183 13.82 3.85 22.36
N LEU A 184 14.98 3.64 21.76
CA LEU A 184 15.35 4.32 20.52
C LEU A 184 14.39 3.97 19.38
N SER A 185 14.05 2.69 19.24
CA SER A 185 13.07 2.25 18.22
C SER A 185 11.70 2.91 18.40
N GLY A 186 11.24 3.06 19.64
CA GLY A 186 9.96 3.71 19.95
C GLY A 186 9.99 5.24 19.78
N LEU A 187 11.16 5.87 19.92
CA LEU A 187 11.33 7.33 19.70
C LEU A 187 11.42 7.67 18.21
N CYS A 188 11.97 6.76 17.40
CA CYS A 188 12.11 6.95 15.95
C CYS A 188 10.82 6.61 15.17
N ALA A 189 9.91 5.86 15.76
CA ALA A 189 8.67 5.38 15.13
C ALA A 189 7.50 6.33 15.37
#